data_a5349a104b401af9a6c95d808ab988a8
#
_entry.id   a5349a104b401af9a6c95d808ab988a8
#
_cell.length_a   1.000
_cell.length_b   1.000
_cell.length_c   1.000
_cell.angle_alpha   90.00
_cell.angle_beta   90.00
_cell.angle_gamma   90.00
#
_symmetry.space_group_name_H-M   'P 1'
#
loop_
_entity.id
_entity.type
_entity.pdbx_description
1 polymer ?
#
loop_
_entity_poly.entity_id
_entity_poly.type
_entity_poly.pdbx_seq_one_letter_code
_entity_poly.pdbx_strand_id
1 'polypeptide(L)'
;MVSIRNPDSSVEHRILDAAAACILAYGVERTTMTEIARRARVSRPTIYRRWPDIRWVIAELLTVRIAGVLEQVPDRGAGRAALVDRVVAVAEHLRQDDIVQSVIRNAPNLAMVYIAERLGTSQQILIDALAEAIGAGQREGSVRTGDPHELGAMCLLITQSTIQSAQMVSKHLDAEAINVELSRALDGYLAP
;
A
#
# COMPACT_ATOMS: atom_id res chain seq x y z
N MET A 1 13.11 -29.91 9.51
CA MET A 1 11.83 -29.56 8.83
C MET A 1 12.21 -28.79 7.58
N VAL A 2 12.19 -29.47 6.42
CA VAL A 2 12.59 -28.85 5.13
C VAL A 2 11.41 -28.03 4.65
N SER A 3 11.57 -26.70 4.64
CA SER A 3 10.60 -25.78 4.05
C SER A 3 10.59 -26.00 2.53
N ILE A 4 9.55 -26.63 2.03
CA ILE A 4 9.32 -26.75 0.58
C ILE A 4 8.92 -25.38 0.08
N ARG A 5 9.92 -24.58 -0.34
CA ARG A 5 9.67 -23.35 -1.13
C ARG A 5 8.98 -23.78 -2.42
N ASN A 6 7.72 -23.40 -2.57
CA ASN A 6 6.96 -23.64 -3.79
C ASN A 6 7.70 -22.97 -4.96
N PRO A 7 8.16 -23.70 -6.00
CA PRO A 7 8.91 -23.13 -7.13
C PRO A 7 8.13 -22.02 -7.88
N ASP A 8 6.79 -22.06 -7.85
CA ASP A 8 5.95 -21.00 -8.43
C ASP A 8 6.10 -19.68 -7.66
N SER A 9 6.19 -19.68 -6.32
CA SER A 9 6.40 -18.47 -5.56
C SER A 9 7.74 -17.80 -5.86
N SER A 10 8.78 -18.59 -6.15
CA SER A 10 10.11 -18.09 -6.53
C SER A 10 10.12 -17.41 -7.92
N VAL A 11 9.31 -17.91 -8.85
CA VAL A 11 9.15 -17.32 -10.20
C VAL A 11 8.35 -16.02 -10.12
N GLU A 12 7.28 -16.00 -9.34
CA GLU A 12 6.46 -14.80 -9.10
C GLU A 12 7.30 -13.67 -8.51
N HIS A 13 8.07 -13.92 -7.46
CA HIS A 13 8.95 -12.91 -6.86
C HIS A 13 9.96 -12.37 -7.89
N ARG A 14 10.59 -13.22 -8.69
CA ARG A 14 11.52 -12.76 -9.75
C ARG A 14 10.84 -11.88 -10.78
N ILE A 15 9.57 -12.16 -11.13
CA ILE A 15 8.82 -11.33 -12.07
C ILE A 15 8.47 -9.98 -11.45
N LEU A 16 8.04 -9.95 -10.18
CA LEU A 16 7.74 -8.70 -9.47
C LEU A 16 9.00 -7.86 -9.24
N ASP A 17 10.13 -8.47 -8.89
CA ASP A 17 11.43 -7.77 -8.79
C ASP A 17 11.87 -7.18 -10.13
N ALA A 18 11.70 -7.94 -11.22
CA ALA A 18 11.97 -7.46 -12.57
C ALA A 18 11.04 -6.30 -12.95
N ALA A 19 9.76 -6.36 -12.59
CA ALA A 19 8.80 -5.29 -12.81
C ALA A 19 9.20 -4.03 -12.03
N ALA A 20 9.53 -4.15 -10.75
CA ALA A 20 10.03 -3.04 -9.94
C ALA A 20 11.27 -2.39 -10.58
N ALA A 21 12.23 -3.20 -11.00
CA ALA A 21 13.45 -2.71 -11.63
C ALA A 21 13.20 -2.06 -13.01
N CYS A 22 12.18 -2.49 -13.77
CA CYS A 22 11.79 -1.84 -15.03
C CYS A 22 11.11 -0.49 -14.74
N ILE A 23 10.21 -0.43 -13.75
CA ILE A 23 9.51 0.80 -13.35
C ILE A 23 10.51 1.86 -12.90
N LEU A 24 11.49 1.50 -12.07
CA LEU A 24 12.53 2.43 -11.62
C LEU A 24 13.44 2.91 -12.74
N ALA A 25 13.75 2.04 -13.71
CA ALA A 25 14.66 2.37 -14.81
C ALA A 25 13.99 3.19 -15.92
N TYR A 26 12.74 2.92 -16.25
CA TYR A 26 12.07 3.45 -17.44
C TYR A 26 10.76 4.19 -17.16
N GLY A 27 10.25 4.12 -15.94
CA GLY A 27 8.91 4.57 -15.57
C GLY A 27 7.82 3.54 -15.92
N VAL A 28 6.64 3.74 -15.33
CA VAL A 28 5.49 2.83 -15.48
C VAL A 28 5.06 2.72 -16.95
N GLU A 29 4.92 3.84 -17.65
CA GLU A 29 4.40 3.89 -19.03
C GLU A 29 5.27 3.15 -20.06
N ARG A 30 6.58 3.09 -19.82
CA ARG A 30 7.54 2.40 -20.69
C ARG A 30 7.80 0.96 -20.29
N THR A 31 7.27 0.53 -19.16
CA THR A 31 7.42 -0.85 -18.67
C THR A 31 6.47 -1.76 -19.44
N THR A 32 6.99 -2.83 -20.03
CA THR A 32 6.20 -3.79 -20.82
C THR A 32 6.34 -5.21 -20.28
N MET A 33 5.29 -6.03 -20.49
CA MET A 33 5.32 -7.46 -20.14
C MET A 33 6.51 -8.19 -20.76
N THR A 34 6.89 -7.81 -21.98
CA THR A 34 8.05 -8.39 -22.70
C THR A 34 9.36 -8.08 -22.00
N GLU A 35 9.56 -6.83 -21.56
CA GLU A 35 10.78 -6.41 -20.87
C GLU A 35 10.87 -7.04 -19.47
N ILE A 36 9.75 -7.13 -18.77
CA ILE A 36 9.69 -7.82 -17.48
C ILE A 36 10.06 -9.30 -17.64
N ALA A 37 9.47 -10.00 -18.63
CA ALA A 37 9.77 -11.41 -18.89
C ALA A 37 11.25 -11.63 -19.20
N ARG A 38 11.83 -10.77 -20.07
CA ARG A 38 13.26 -10.80 -20.42
C ARG A 38 14.15 -10.63 -19.18
N ARG A 39 13.85 -9.63 -18.35
CA ARG A 39 14.62 -9.32 -17.14
C ARG A 39 14.48 -10.39 -16.05
N ALA A 40 13.29 -10.95 -15.88
CA ALA A 40 13.02 -12.06 -14.96
C ALA A 40 13.58 -13.40 -15.44
N ARG A 41 14.07 -13.46 -16.70
CA ARG A 41 14.53 -14.70 -17.36
C ARG A 41 13.43 -15.78 -17.39
N VAL A 42 12.22 -15.37 -17.77
CA VAL A 42 11.07 -16.25 -17.96
C VAL A 42 10.53 -16.12 -19.38
N SER A 43 9.79 -17.13 -19.83
CA SER A 43 9.10 -17.06 -21.11
C SER A 43 7.89 -16.12 -21.07
N ARG A 44 7.50 -15.53 -22.22
CA ARG A 44 6.26 -14.74 -22.32
C ARG A 44 5.02 -15.53 -21.88
N PRO A 45 4.82 -16.78 -22.30
CA PRO A 45 3.70 -17.58 -21.80
C PRO A 45 3.68 -17.74 -20.29
N THR A 46 4.85 -17.79 -19.63
CA THR A 46 4.95 -17.91 -18.18
C THR A 46 4.36 -16.69 -17.48
N ILE A 47 4.67 -15.47 -17.92
CA ILE A 47 4.14 -14.26 -17.31
C ILE A 47 2.65 -14.08 -17.64
N TYR A 48 2.22 -14.31 -18.91
CA TYR A 48 0.82 -14.17 -19.31
C TYR A 48 -0.13 -15.19 -18.68
N ARG A 49 0.38 -16.35 -18.26
CA ARG A 49 -0.43 -17.35 -17.53
C ARG A 49 -0.90 -16.81 -16.19
N ARG A 50 -0.12 -15.97 -15.53
CA ARG A 50 -0.42 -15.43 -14.21
C ARG A 50 -1.07 -14.05 -14.27
N TRP A 51 -0.58 -13.17 -15.13
CA TRP A 51 -1.05 -11.80 -15.27
C TRP A 51 -1.47 -11.50 -16.71
N PRO A 52 -2.76 -11.21 -16.95
CA PRO A 52 -3.26 -10.94 -18.31
C PRO A 52 -2.60 -9.72 -18.97
N ASP A 53 -2.26 -8.71 -18.17
CA ASP A 53 -1.61 -7.48 -18.64
C ASP A 53 -0.75 -6.83 -17.55
N ILE A 54 -0.08 -5.73 -17.90
CA ILE A 54 0.83 -5.00 -17.02
C ILE A 54 0.15 -4.43 -15.76
N ARG A 55 -1.14 -4.09 -15.83
CA ARG A 55 -1.89 -3.52 -14.71
C ARG A 55 -1.99 -4.51 -13.56
N TRP A 56 -2.18 -5.78 -13.88
CA TRP A 56 -2.21 -6.85 -12.88
C TRP A 56 -0.86 -7.07 -12.20
N VAL A 57 0.23 -7.00 -12.98
CA VAL A 57 1.59 -7.09 -12.41
C VAL A 57 1.85 -5.92 -11.46
N ILE A 58 1.48 -4.70 -11.84
CA ILE A 58 1.65 -3.51 -11.01
C ILE A 58 0.78 -3.58 -9.75
N ALA A 59 -0.48 -4.03 -9.87
CA ALA A 59 -1.37 -4.21 -8.73
C ALA A 59 -0.80 -5.21 -7.71
N GLU A 60 -0.29 -6.34 -8.18
CA GLU A 60 0.36 -7.34 -7.33
C GLU A 60 1.63 -6.79 -6.69
N LEU A 61 2.46 -6.07 -7.47
CA LEU A 61 3.67 -5.42 -6.96
C LEU A 61 3.35 -4.41 -5.85
N LEU A 62 2.33 -3.58 -6.02
CA LEU A 62 1.89 -2.64 -4.99
C LEU A 62 1.38 -3.38 -3.74
N THR A 63 0.64 -4.49 -3.92
CA THR A 63 0.18 -5.32 -2.81
C THR A 63 1.35 -5.86 -1.99
N VAL A 64 2.37 -6.41 -2.65
CA VAL A 64 3.59 -6.91 -1.99
C VAL A 64 4.34 -5.79 -1.27
N ARG A 65 4.45 -4.59 -1.88
CA ARG A 65 5.09 -3.43 -1.25
C ARG A 65 4.36 -2.97 0.00
N ILE A 66 3.04 -2.83 -0.07
CA ILE A 66 2.20 -2.43 1.06
C ILE A 66 2.30 -3.46 2.20
N ALA A 67 2.20 -4.75 1.89
CA ALA A 67 2.36 -5.81 2.88
C ALA A 67 3.75 -5.75 3.55
N GLY A 68 4.81 -5.56 2.76
CA GLY A 68 6.17 -5.40 3.28
C GLY A 68 6.34 -4.20 4.22
N VAL A 69 5.69 -3.07 3.92
CA VAL A 69 5.69 -1.90 4.81
C VAL A 69 4.95 -2.20 6.11
N LEU A 70 3.80 -2.88 6.06
CA LEU A 70 3.06 -3.29 7.25
C LEU A 70 3.87 -4.21 8.18
N GLU A 71 4.68 -5.11 7.60
CA GLU A 71 5.59 -5.99 8.35
C GLU A 71 6.76 -5.22 8.96
N GLN A 72 7.28 -4.20 8.28
CA GLN A 72 8.41 -3.38 8.74
C GLN A 72 8.02 -2.38 9.82
N VAL A 73 6.76 -1.93 9.84
CA VAL A 73 6.24 -1.02 10.86
C VAL A 73 5.58 -1.83 11.97
N PRO A 74 6.31 -2.09 13.08
CA PRO A 74 5.79 -2.94 14.15
C PRO A 74 4.58 -2.31 14.81
N ASP A 75 3.73 -3.16 15.37
CA ASP A 75 2.70 -2.75 16.32
C ASP A 75 3.40 -2.22 17.59
N ARG A 76 3.09 -0.99 17.97
CA ARG A 76 3.73 -0.32 19.11
C ARG A 76 2.88 -0.34 20.37
N GLY A 77 1.85 -1.16 20.41
CA GLY A 77 0.98 -1.30 21.57
C GLY A 77 -0.50 -1.20 21.23
N ALA A 78 -1.32 -1.12 22.25
CA ALA A 78 -2.78 -1.09 22.14
C ALA A 78 -3.33 0.34 22.21
N GLY A 79 -4.58 0.50 21.76
CA GLY A 79 -5.34 1.72 21.85
C GLY A 79 -5.12 2.71 20.70
N ARG A 80 -5.88 3.81 20.78
CA ARG A 80 -5.98 4.81 19.71
C ARG A 80 -4.64 5.44 19.33
N ALA A 81 -3.85 5.86 20.30
CA ALA A 81 -2.58 6.54 20.06
C ALA A 81 -1.60 5.63 19.27
N ALA A 82 -1.45 4.38 19.71
CA ALA A 82 -0.59 3.41 19.04
C ALA A 82 -1.06 3.08 17.60
N LEU A 83 -2.38 2.98 17.41
CA LEU A 83 -2.99 2.80 16.09
C LEU A 83 -2.67 3.98 15.16
N VAL A 84 -2.89 5.21 15.64
CA VAL A 84 -2.64 6.43 14.85
C VAL A 84 -1.16 6.55 14.49
N ASP A 85 -0.27 6.35 15.46
CA ASP A 85 1.18 6.38 15.23
C ASP A 85 1.62 5.35 14.17
N ARG A 86 1.05 4.14 14.22
CA ARG A 86 1.34 3.10 13.23
C ARG A 86 0.85 3.48 11.83
N VAL A 87 -0.37 4.01 11.71
CA VAL A 87 -0.92 4.45 10.42
C VAL A 87 -0.09 5.57 9.81
N VAL A 88 0.32 6.55 10.62
CA VAL A 88 1.18 7.66 10.17
C VAL A 88 2.54 7.13 9.69
N ALA A 89 3.17 6.20 10.43
CA ALA A 89 4.43 5.60 10.04
C ALA A 89 4.32 4.79 8.73
N VAL A 90 3.25 4.01 8.56
CA VAL A 90 2.98 3.28 7.30
C VAL A 90 2.79 4.28 6.15
N ALA A 91 2.03 5.35 6.35
CA ALA A 91 1.81 6.38 5.34
C ALA A 91 3.12 7.06 4.94
N GLU A 92 4.00 7.34 5.89
CA GLU A 92 5.32 7.92 5.64
C GLU A 92 6.19 6.98 4.79
N HIS A 93 6.29 5.70 5.15
CA HIS A 93 7.05 4.72 4.38
C HIS A 93 6.51 4.58 2.94
N LEU A 94 5.18 4.55 2.76
CA LEU A 94 4.58 4.48 1.43
C LEU A 94 4.82 5.74 0.60
N ARG A 95 4.88 6.93 1.24
CA ARG A 95 5.26 8.18 0.55
C ARG A 95 6.74 8.22 0.14
N GLN A 96 7.59 7.47 0.80
CA GLN A 96 9.02 7.36 0.51
C GLN A 96 9.35 6.19 -0.43
N ASP A 97 8.40 5.26 -0.69
CA ASP A 97 8.63 4.14 -1.59
C ASP A 97 8.63 4.61 -3.05
N ASP A 98 9.77 4.42 -3.74
CA ASP A 98 9.98 4.88 -5.11
C ASP A 98 9.02 4.25 -6.12
N ILE A 99 8.58 3.01 -5.90
CA ILE A 99 7.62 2.31 -6.77
C ILE A 99 6.23 2.93 -6.61
N VAL A 100 5.78 3.10 -5.37
CA VAL A 100 4.49 3.73 -5.05
C VAL A 100 4.46 5.14 -5.65
N GLN A 101 5.52 5.92 -5.45
CA GLN A 101 5.62 7.28 -5.99
C GLN A 101 5.68 7.30 -7.52
N SER A 102 6.38 6.36 -8.14
CA SER A 102 6.43 6.24 -9.61
C SER A 102 5.06 5.95 -10.20
N VAL A 103 4.27 5.08 -9.57
CA VAL A 103 2.90 4.78 -10.02
C VAL A 103 2.00 6.01 -9.86
N ILE A 104 2.02 6.68 -8.71
CA ILE A 104 1.17 7.85 -8.45
C ILE A 104 1.48 8.99 -9.42
N ARG A 105 2.77 9.28 -9.68
CA ARG A 105 3.20 10.41 -10.50
C ARG A 105 3.09 10.17 -11.99
N ASN A 106 3.46 8.98 -12.45
CA ASN A 106 3.67 8.72 -13.88
C ASN A 106 2.56 7.86 -14.53
N ALA A 107 1.63 7.34 -13.73
CA ALA A 107 0.51 6.56 -14.23
C ALA A 107 -0.80 6.91 -13.49
N PRO A 108 -1.22 8.20 -13.49
CA PRO A 108 -2.41 8.63 -12.74
C PRO A 108 -3.67 7.88 -13.14
N ASN A 109 -3.84 7.54 -14.42
CA ASN A 109 -4.97 6.73 -14.88
C ASN A 109 -4.96 5.33 -14.27
N LEU A 110 -3.78 4.71 -14.12
CA LEU A 110 -3.62 3.39 -13.54
C LEU A 110 -3.84 3.45 -12.02
N ALA A 111 -3.35 4.50 -11.37
CA ALA A 111 -3.62 4.78 -9.97
C ALA A 111 -5.12 5.01 -9.74
N MET A 112 -5.81 5.77 -10.60
CA MET A 112 -7.25 6.01 -10.50
C MET A 112 -8.08 4.75 -10.70
N VAL A 113 -7.76 3.90 -11.67
CA VAL A 113 -8.44 2.60 -11.87
C VAL A 113 -8.24 1.70 -10.65
N TYR A 114 -7.02 1.65 -10.10
CA TYR A 114 -6.71 0.89 -8.90
C TYR A 114 -7.49 1.39 -7.66
N ILE A 115 -7.67 2.71 -7.56
CA ILE A 115 -8.35 3.38 -6.45
C ILE A 115 -9.87 3.33 -6.59
N ALA A 116 -10.40 3.59 -7.80
CA ALA A 116 -11.82 3.84 -8.02
C ALA A 116 -12.63 2.58 -8.39
N GLU A 117 -12.02 1.62 -9.08
CA GLU A 117 -12.76 0.48 -9.65
C GLU A 117 -12.62 -0.82 -8.85
N ARG A 118 -11.64 -0.89 -7.96
CA ARG A 118 -11.42 -2.08 -7.12
C ARG A 118 -10.92 -1.66 -5.74
N LEU A 119 -11.62 -2.06 -4.70
CA LEU A 119 -10.98 -2.40 -3.43
C LEU A 119 -9.99 -3.53 -3.76
N GLY A 120 -8.76 -3.14 -4.15
CA GLY A 120 -7.72 -4.09 -4.46
C GLY A 120 -7.40 -4.93 -3.22
N THR A 121 -6.80 -6.08 -3.42
CA THR A 121 -6.40 -6.97 -2.31
C THR A 121 -5.62 -6.22 -1.23
N SER A 122 -4.79 -5.24 -1.60
CA SER A 122 -4.03 -4.43 -0.65
C SER A 122 -4.90 -3.52 0.21
N GLN A 123 -5.95 -2.88 -0.36
CA GLN A 123 -6.86 -2.07 0.42
C GLN A 123 -7.67 -2.92 1.40
N GLN A 124 -8.10 -4.13 1.00
CA GLN A 124 -8.79 -5.03 1.90
C GLN A 124 -7.90 -5.45 3.07
N ILE A 125 -6.64 -5.81 2.81
CA ILE A 125 -5.66 -6.13 3.86
C ILE A 125 -5.51 -4.96 4.85
N LEU A 126 -5.43 -3.72 4.34
CA LEU A 126 -5.31 -2.54 5.17
C LEU A 126 -6.58 -2.29 6.01
N ILE A 127 -7.77 -2.43 5.41
CA ILE A 127 -9.04 -2.26 6.13
C ILE A 127 -9.18 -3.30 7.22
N ASP A 128 -8.88 -4.56 6.95
CA ASP A 128 -8.97 -5.66 7.92
C ASP A 128 -8.00 -5.43 9.09
N ALA A 129 -6.75 -5.02 8.81
CA ALA A 129 -5.77 -4.69 9.85
C ALA A 129 -6.21 -3.48 10.71
N LEU A 130 -6.78 -2.45 10.07
CA LEU A 130 -7.33 -1.29 10.78
C LEU A 130 -8.54 -1.69 11.63
N ALA A 131 -9.46 -2.49 11.10
CA ALA A 131 -10.66 -2.94 11.80
C ALA A 131 -10.31 -3.76 13.05
N GLU A 132 -9.30 -4.64 12.96
CA GLU A 132 -8.81 -5.41 14.10
C GLU A 132 -8.29 -4.49 15.22
N ALA A 133 -7.43 -3.53 14.87
CA ALA A 133 -6.85 -2.58 15.82
C ALA A 133 -7.91 -1.63 16.42
N ILE A 134 -8.86 -1.14 15.60
CA ILE A 134 -10.00 -0.33 16.03
C ILE A 134 -10.87 -1.11 17.02
N GLY A 135 -11.21 -2.36 16.71
CA GLY A 135 -11.99 -3.22 17.61
C GLY A 135 -11.30 -3.47 18.95
N ALA A 136 -9.96 -3.58 18.96
CA ALA A 136 -9.19 -3.65 20.20
C ALA A 136 -9.30 -2.33 20.99
N GLY A 137 -9.09 -1.18 20.34
CA GLY A 137 -9.22 0.13 20.97
C GLY A 137 -10.64 0.45 21.49
N GLN A 138 -11.67 -0.06 20.83
CA GLN A 138 -13.07 0.04 21.32
C GLN A 138 -13.28 -0.75 22.61
N ARG A 139 -12.73 -1.96 22.70
CA ARG A 139 -12.80 -2.77 23.93
C ARG A 139 -12.10 -2.11 25.11
N GLU A 140 -11.05 -1.33 24.86
CA GLU A 140 -10.33 -0.54 25.87
C GLU A 140 -10.95 0.84 26.14
N GLY A 141 -11.97 1.23 25.37
CA GLY A 141 -12.63 2.54 25.51
C GLY A 141 -11.80 3.72 24.95
N SER A 142 -10.70 3.45 24.22
CA SER A 142 -9.84 4.48 23.62
C SER A 142 -10.30 4.92 22.23
N VAL A 143 -11.13 4.13 21.56
CA VAL A 143 -11.72 4.42 20.24
C VAL A 143 -13.24 4.50 20.36
N ARG A 144 -13.84 5.48 19.67
CA ARG A 144 -15.28 5.66 19.61
C ARG A 144 -16.04 4.43 19.13
N THR A 145 -17.30 4.31 19.51
CA THR A 145 -18.20 3.25 19.03
C THR A 145 -18.50 3.39 17.53
N GLY A 146 -18.81 2.28 16.88
CA GLY A 146 -19.12 2.17 15.46
C GLY A 146 -18.65 0.84 14.87
N ASP A 147 -19.00 0.56 13.62
CA ASP A 147 -18.50 -0.62 12.93
C ASP A 147 -16.99 -0.46 12.65
N PRO A 148 -16.13 -1.39 13.12
CA PRO A 148 -14.68 -1.28 12.93
C PRO A 148 -14.24 -1.24 11.46
N HIS A 149 -14.94 -1.91 10.55
CA HIS A 149 -14.61 -1.90 9.12
C HIS A 149 -14.99 -0.58 8.47
N GLU A 150 -16.13 0.02 8.85
CA GLU A 150 -16.52 1.37 8.37
C GLU A 150 -15.51 2.41 8.84
N LEU A 151 -15.12 2.35 10.13
CA LEU A 151 -14.11 3.24 10.68
C LEU A 151 -12.76 3.05 10.03
N GLY A 152 -12.35 1.80 9.81
CA GLY A 152 -11.11 1.44 9.11
C GLY A 152 -11.09 1.91 7.67
N ALA A 153 -12.19 1.75 6.94
CA ALA A 153 -12.33 2.24 5.57
C ALA A 153 -12.18 3.78 5.51
N MET A 154 -12.77 4.51 6.45
CA MET A 154 -12.61 5.97 6.50
C MET A 154 -11.19 6.39 6.87
N CYS A 155 -10.54 5.71 7.82
CA CYS A 155 -9.12 5.92 8.12
C CYS A 155 -8.24 5.68 6.88
N LEU A 156 -8.53 4.62 6.10
CA LEU A 156 -7.83 4.35 4.85
C LEU A 156 -8.02 5.49 3.84
N LEU A 157 -9.24 5.99 3.65
CA LEU A 157 -9.52 7.09 2.71
C LEU A 157 -8.76 8.36 3.09
N ILE A 158 -8.77 8.76 4.36
CA ILE A 158 -8.02 9.91 4.87
C ILE A 158 -6.52 9.73 4.58
N THR A 159 -5.97 8.58 4.94
CA THR A 159 -4.55 8.26 4.77
C THR A 159 -4.15 8.22 3.29
N GLN A 160 -4.95 7.54 2.47
CA GLN A 160 -4.71 7.39 1.04
C GLN A 160 -4.75 8.74 0.31
N SER A 161 -5.73 9.60 0.62
CA SER A 161 -5.80 10.96 0.09
C SER A 161 -4.54 11.77 0.45
N THR A 162 -4.07 11.65 1.68
CA THR A 162 -2.85 12.30 2.17
C THR A 162 -1.61 11.82 1.39
N ILE A 163 -1.48 10.51 1.14
CA ILE A 163 -0.36 9.95 0.37
C ILE A 163 -0.38 10.45 -1.08
N GLN A 164 -1.54 10.43 -1.71
CA GLN A 164 -1.68 10.76 -3.14
C GLN A 164 -1.52 12.25 -3.42
N SER A 165 -2.01 13.11 -2.51
CA SER A 165 -2.06 14.56 -2.70
C SER A 165 -0.92 15.31 -2.00
N ALA A 166 -0.02 14.63 -1.30
CA ALA A 166 1.07 15.24 -0.55
C ALA A 166 1.88 16.25 -1.39
N GLN A 167 2.20 15.88 -2.63
CA GLN A 167 2.99 16.74 -3.52
C GLN A 167 2.24 18.00 -3.96
N MET A 168 0.92 17.91 -4.12
CA MET A 168 0.07 19.02 -4.51
C MET A 168 0.06 20.15 -3.46
N VAL A 169 0.17 19.77 -2.19
CA VAL A 169 0.16 20.70 -1.05
C VAL A 169 1.54 21.00 -0.47
N SER A 170 2.62 20.55 -1.10
CA SER A 170 4.00 20.62 -0.59
C SER A 170 4.52 22.04 -0.32
N LYS A 171 3.91 23.07 -0.93
CA LYS A 171 4.21 24.47 -0.65
C LYS A 171 3.66 24.96 0.70
N HIS A 172 2.69 24.24 1.27
CA HIS A 172 2.00 24.60 2.51
C HIS A 172 2.28 23.61 3.63
N LEU A 173 2.46 22.34 3.29
CA LEU A 173 2.72 21.26 4.22
C LEU A 173 3.94 20.48 3.74
N ASP A 174 5.03 20.55 4.49
CA ASP A 174 6.17 19.66 4.29
C ASP A 174 5.90 18.25 4.79
N ALA A 175 6.88 17.35 4.69
CA ALA A 175 6.70 15.95 5.03
C ALA A 175 6.39 15.74 6.53
N GLU A 176 6.95 16.58 7.41
CA GLU A 176 6.72 16.50 8.85
C GLU A 176 5.34 17.06 9.19
N ALA A 177 4.97 18.22 8.64
CA ALA A 177 3.65 18.82 8.85
C ALA A 177 2.52 17.90 8.37
N ILE A 178 2.70 17.21 7.23
CA ILE A 178 1.72 16.21 6.76
C ILE A 178 1.54 15.07 7.78
N ASN A 179 2.61 14.58 8.39
CA ASN A 179 2.51 13.53 9.42
C ASN A 179 1.75 14.03 10.65
N VAL A 180 2.04 15.25 11.10
CA VAL A 180 1.36 15.86 12.26
C VAL A 180 -0.13 16.06 11.97
N GLU A 181 -0.50 16.60 10.82
CA GLU A 181 -1.89 16.85 10.48
C GLU A 181 -2.66 15.55 10.20
N LEU A 182 -2.04 14.54 9.59
CA LEU A 182 -2.63 13.21 9.45
C LEU A 182 -2.90 12.57 10.83
N SER A 183 -1.93 12.65 11.74
CA SER A 183 -2.09 12.16 13.11
C SER A 183 -3.28 12.84 13.81
N ARG A 184 -3.37 14.16 13.76
CA ARG A 184 -4.49 14.92 14.34
C ARG A 184 -5.84 14.54 13.75
N ALA A 185 -5.90 14.40 12.42
CA ALA A 185 -7.13 14.03 11.72
C ALA A 185 -7.63 12.64 12.13
N LEU A 186 -6.73 11.65 12.19
CA LEU A 186 -7.08 10.30 12.58
C LEU A 186 -7.42 10.21 14.07
N ASP A 187 -6.62 10.87 14.93
CA ASP A 187 -6.88 10.89 16.38
C ASP A 187 -8.24 11.52 16.69
N GLY A 188 -8.55 12.67 16.10
CA GLY A 188 -9.84 13.32 16.26
C GLY A 188 -11.01 12.52 15.69
N TYR A 189 -10.82 11.84 14.55
CA TYR A 189 -11.85 10.99 13.95
C TYR A 189 -12.18 9.76 14.81
N LEU A 190 -11.19 9.18 15.46
CA LEU A 190 -11.32 7.96 16.27
C LEU A 190 -11.60 8.26 17.77
N ALA A 191 -11.57 9.52 18.20
CA ALA A 191 -11.79 9.88 19.60
C ALA A 191 -13.18 9.44 20.10
N PRO A 192 -13.29 8.96 21.36
CA PRO A 192 -14.56 8.59 22.01
C PRO A 192 -15.56 9.74 22.07
#